data_a310c4be0c2c4556d70f25ac614cb1f4
#
_entry.id   a310c4be0c2c4556d70f25ac614cb1f4
#
_cell.length_a   1.000
_cell.length_b   1.000
_cell.length_c   1.000
_cell.angle_alpha   90.00
_cell.angle_beta   90.00
_cell.angle_gamma   90.00
#
_symmetry.space_group_name_H-M   'P 1'
#
loop_
_entity.id
_entity.type
_entity.pdbx_description
1 polymer ?
#
loop_
_entity_poly.entity_id
_entity_poly.type
_entity_poly.pdbx_seq_one_letter_code
_entity_poly.pdbx_strand_id
1 'polypeptide(L)'
;MPLGLLGKKLGQTRVYDAKGVITPVTIVLAGPNRVLQCKTQQSDGYNAVQLGFGDQKEKRVTKPLLGHIKKFNGQPVKRILEFRDFTKEVKPGDVVGPTLFAPGDYVDAIGLTKGRGFEGVVARHAFRGGDSTHGSKGWHRRSGSIGQRLFPGTVMRGMKMPGHLGQVRRTTQNLLVVQVREAENIILIRGAIPGSNGDYIVIRESKKRPKGWLPHAQRPENIKKSEGKKKK
;
A
#
# COMPACT_ATOMS: atom_id res chain seq x y z
N MET A 1 12.25 -3.86 -9.21
CA MET A 1 10.98 -4.16 -8.55
C MET A 1 9.92 -4.26 -9.58
N PRO A 2 9.19 -5.30 -9.53
CA PRO A 2 8.25 -5.67 -10.53
C PRO A 2 7.09 -4.66 -10.66
N LEU A 3 6.05 -5.07 -11.26
CA LEU A 3 4.86 -4.33 -11.66
C LEU A 3 4.23 -3.45 -10.56
N GLY A 4 3.78 -2.25 -10.93
CA GLY A 4 3.10 -1.35 -10.02
C GLY A 4 2.16 -0.38 -10.73
N LEU A 5 1.12 0.06 -10.01
CA LEU A 5 0.12 1.01 -10.46
C LEU A 5 -0.18 2.04 -9.38
N LEU A 6 -0.53 3.23 -9.82
CA LEU A 6 -1.18 4.23 -8.98
C LEU A 6 -2.69 3.99 -9.01
N GLY A 7 -3.34 4.16 -7.87
CA GLY A 7 -4.78 4.04 -7.77
C GLY A 7 -5.39 4.97 -6.73
N LYS A 8 -6.70 4.94 -6.66
CA LYS A 8 -7.50 5.68 -5.69
C LYS A 8 -8.42 4.72 -4.96
N LYS A 9 -8.40 4.75 -3.64
CA LYS A 9 -9.31 3.96 -2.80
C LYS A 9 -10.73 4.51 -2.93
N LEU A 10 -11.66 3.69 -3.38
CA LEU A 10 -13.07 4.08 -3.49
C LEU A 10 -13.84 3.74 -2.22
N GLY A 11 -13.67 2.53 -1.70
CA GLY A 11 -14.40 2.07 -0.54
C GLY A 11 -14.11 0.64 -0.20
N GLN A 12 -14.89 0.09 0.72
CA GLN A 12 -14.85 -1.32 1.10
C GLN A 12 -16.23 -1.95 0.91
N THR A 13 -16.24 -3.20 0.49
CA THR A 13 -17.45 -3.99 0.31
C THR A 13 -17.14 -5.47 0.59
N ARG A 14 -18.11 -6.32 0.34
CA ARG A 14 -17.97 -7.77 0.43
C ARG A 14 -18.33 -8.42 -0.90
N VAL A 15 -17.65 -9.48 -1.24
CA VAL A 15 -17.93 -10.31 -2.41
C VAL A 15 -18.19 -11.74 -1.92
N TYR A 16 -19.14 -12.40 -2.54
CA TYR A 16 -19.44 -13.80 -2.28
C TYR A 16 -18.67 -14.66 -3.27
N ASP A 17 -18.02 -15.67 -2.76
CA ASP A 17 -17.39 -16.72 -3.58
C ASP A 17 -18.46 -17.70 -4.11
N ALA A 18 -18.10 -18.52 -5.09
CA ALA A 18 -18.98 -19.54 -5.65
C ALA A 18 -19.55 -20.52 -4.58
N LYS A 19 -18.84 -20.65 -3.47
CA LYS A 19 -19.26 -21.46 -2.30
C LYS A 19 -20.10 -20.69 -1.27
N GLY A 20 -20.51 -19.44 -1.55
CA GLY A 20 -21.25 -18.59 -0.63
C GLY A 20 -20.41 -17.97 0.50
N VAL A 21 -19.08 -18.14 0.49
CA VAL A 21 -18.20 -17.58 1.53
C VAL A 21 -18.01 -16.08 1.29
N ILE A 22 -18.24 -15.29 2.35
CA ILE A 22 -18.06 -13.83 2.31
C ILE A 22 -16.59 -13.47 2.37
N THR A 23 -16.11 -12.71 1.38
CA THR A 23 -14.77 -12.16 1.35
C THR A 23 -14.84 -10.63 1.42
N PRO A 24 -14.30 -9.99 2.48
CA PRO A 24 -14.21 -8.54 2.55
C PRO A 24 -13.18 -8.02 1.55
N VAL A 25 -13.55 -7.03 0.76
CA VAL A 25 -12.67 -6.45 -0.28
C VAL A 25 -12.66 -4.93 -0.21
N THR A 26 -11.53 -4.36 -0.60
CA THR A 26 -11.38 -2.93 -0.86
C THR A 26 -11.40 -2.70 -2.37
N ILE A 27 -12.23 -1.75 -2.79
CA ILE A 27 -12.35 -1.33 -4.19
C ILE A 27 -11.32 -0.25 -4.47
N VAL A 28 -10.51 -0.45 -5.48
CA VAL A 28 -9.47 0.48 -5.92
C VAL A 28 -9.64 0.79 -7.38
N LEU A 29 -9.79 2.07 -7.71
CA LEU A 29 -9.66 2.57 -9.07
C LEU A 29 -8.18 2.60 -9.43
N ALA A 30 -7.74 1.72 -10.32
CA ALA A 30 -6.33 1.48 -10.65
C ALA A 30 -5.97 1.86 -12.10
N GLY A 31 -6.73 2.75 -12.70
CA GLY A 31 -6.49 3.21 -14.07
C GLY A 31 -7.31 4.44 -14.41
N PRO A 32 -7.01 5.06 -15.55
CA PRO A 32 -5.83 4.85 -16.39
C PRO A 32 -4.54 5.41 -15.78
N ASN A 33 -3.43 4.68 -15.89
CA ASN A 33 -2.10 5.16 -15.55
C ASN A 33 -1.34 5.48 -16.84
N ARG A 34 -0.91 6.70 -17.05
CA ARG A 34 -0.18 7.13 -18.25
C ARG A 34 1.31 7.02 -18.01
N VAL A 35 2.03 6.42 -18.95
CA VAL A 35 3.50 6.39 -18.94
C VAL A 35 4.01 7.75 -19.38
N LEU A 36 4.64 8.50 -18.47
CA LEU A 36 5.18 9.81 -18.76
C LEU A 36 6.62 9.71 -19.30
N GLN A 37 7.47 8.93 -18.64
CA GLN A 37 8.88 8.80 -18.98
C GLN A 37 9.36 7.37 -18.69
N CYS A 38 10.19 6.85 -19.57
CA CYS A 38 11.00 5.66 -19.31
C CYS A 38 12.44 6.09 -19.07
N LYS A 39 12.96 5.79 -17.89
CA LYS A 39 14.35 6.06 -17.49
C LYS A 39 15.19 4.83 -17.76
N THR A 40 16.39 5.03 -18.28
CA THR A 40 17.34 3.98 -18.63
C THR A 40 18.65 4.18 -17.88
N GLN A 41 19.41 3.10 -17.72
CA GLN A 41 20.72 3.14 -17.09
C GLN A 41 21.68 4.13 -17.77
N GLN A 42 21.54 4.30 -19.09
CA GLN A 42 22.43 5.19 -19.87
C GLN A 42 22.11 6.67 -19.67
N SER A 43 20.82 7.04 -19.58
CA SER A 43 20.40 8.45 -19.48
C SER A 43 20.28 8.94 -18.03
N ASP A 44 19.79 8.09 -17.12
CA ASP A 44 19.41 8.49 -15.77
C ASP A 44 20.20 7.74 -14.68
N GLY A 45 21.04 6.76 -15.04
CA GLY A 45 21.81 5.94 -14.11
C GLY A 45 21.00 4.81 -13.43
N TYR A 46 19.72 4.63 -13.78
CA TYR A 46 18.87 3.55 -13.29
C TYR A 46 17.67 3.32 -14.21
N ASN A 47 17.12 2.11 -14.16
CA ASN A 47 15.94 1.76 -14.93
C ASN A 47 14.67 2.02 -14.11
N ALA A 48 13.74 2.84 -14.66
CA ALA A 48 12.45 3.10 -14.03
C ALA A 48 11.41 3.57 -15.05
N VAL A 49 10.14 3.37 -14.71
CA VAL A 49 9.00 3.90 -15.45
C VAL A 49 8.27 4.91 -14.57
N GLN A 50 8.08 6.11 -15.08
CA GLN A 50 7.33 7.16 -14.42
C GLN A 50 5.87 7.08 -14.88
N LEU A 51 4.96 6.81 -13.95
CA LEU A 51 3.52 6.73 -14.17
C LEU A 51 2.81 7.97 -13.64
N GLY A 52 1.87 8.48 -14.42
CA GLY A 52 0.96 9.56 -14.06
C GLY A 52 -0.46 9.04 -13.85
N PHE A 53 -1.15 9.51 -12.81
CA PHE A 53 -2.51 9.11 -12.47
C PHE A 53 -3.39 10.28 -12.07
N GLY A 54 -4.65 10.22 -12.52
CA GLY A 54 -5.67 11.21 -12.22
C GLY A 54 -5.52 12.48 -13.05
N ASP A 55 -6.44 12.71 -13.96
CA ASP A 55 -6.43 13.89 -14.84
C ASP A 55 -6.56 15.19 -14.05
N GLN A 56 -5.84 16.20 -14.47
CA GLN A 56 -5.87 17.53 -13.88
C GLN A 56 -5.98 18.58 -14.97
N LYS A 57 -6.71 19.67 -14.66
CA LYS A 57 -6.78 20.83 -15.55
C LYS A 57 -5.41 21.50 -15.62
N GLU A 58 -4.97 21.88 -16.81
CA GLU A 58 -3.66 22.50 -17.07
C GLU A 58 -3.40 23.71 -16.17
N LYS A 59 -4.44 24.55 -15.94
CA LYS A 59 -4.39 25.74 -15.08
C LYS A 59 -4.02 25.43 -13.61
N ARG A 60 -4.14 24.18 -13.15
CA ARG A 60 -3.82 23.74 -11.77
C ARG A 60 -2.44 23.09 -11.65
N VAL A 61 -1.73 22.97 -12.75
CA VAL A 61 -0.37 22.41 -12.79
C VAL A 61 0.63 23.53 -12.83
N THR A 62 1.69 23.43 -12.05
CA THR A 62 2.78 24.41 -12.05
C THR A 62 3.54 24.37 -13.37
N LYS A 63 4.03 25.54 -13.83
CA LYS A 63 4.77 25.66 -15.11
C LYS A 63 5.93 24.65 -15.27
N PRO A 64 6.81 24.42 -14.25
CA PRO A 64 7.86 23.43 -14.36
C PRO A 64 7.36 22.00 -14.59
N LEU A 65 6.32 21.60 -13.85
CA LEU A 65 5.73 20.28 -13.98
C LEU A 65 5.02 20.11 -15.33
N LEU A 66 4.37 21.16 -15.81
CA LEU A 66 3.75 21.18 -17.14
C LEU A 66 4.79 21.01 -18.25
N GLY A 67 5.93 21.72 -18.13
CA GLY A 67 7.06 21.57 -19.04
C GLY A 67 7.63 20.15 -19.06
N HIS A 68 7.77 19.53 -17.87
CA HIS A 68 8.18 18.12 -17.77
C HIS A 68 7.20 17.17 -18.47
N ILE A 69 5.91 17.32 -18.22
CA ILE A 69 4.87 16.46 -18.82
C ILE A 69 4.81 16.64 -20.36
N LYS A 70 4.85 17.90 -20.82
CA LYS A 70 4.84 18.23 -22.26
C LYS A 70 6.06 17.68 -23.02
N LYS A 71 7.23 17.60 -22.39
CA LYS A 71 8.45 17.03 -22.98
C LYS A 71 8.24 15.59 -23.47
N PHE A 72 7.35 14.85 -22.82
CA PHE A 72 7.03 13.46 -23.14
C PHE A 72 5.64 13.29 -23.75
N ASN A 73 5.07 14.35 -24.33
CA ASN A 73 3.72 14.37 -24.94
C ASN A 73 2.62 13.87 -23.99
N GLY A 74 2.83 14.03 -22.69
CA GLY A 74 1.88 13.60 -21.66
C GLY A 74 0.75 14.60 -21.45
N GLN A 75 -0.35 14.13 -20.89
CA GLN A 75 -1.44 14.98 -20.40
C GLN A 75 -1.25 15.34 -18.93
N PRO A 76 -1.73 16.51 -18.47
CA PRO A 76 -1.61 16.93 -17.08
C PRO A 76 -2.24 15.93 -16.11
N VAL A 77 -1.44 15.47 -15.15
CA VAL A 77 -1.84 14.47 -14.15
C VAL A 77 -1.66 14.98 -12.74
N LYS A 78 -2.41 14.44 -11.80
CA LYS A 78 -2.42 14.89 -10.41
C LYS A 78 -1.37 14.22 -9.55
N ARG A 79 -1.02 12.98 -9.84
CA ARG A 79 0.00 12.22 -9.13
C ARG A 79 0.97 11.59 -10.10
N ILE A 80 2.25 11.69 -9.78
CA ILE A 80 3.34 11.09 -10.53
C ILE A 80 4.15 10.26 -9.56
N LEU A 81 4.53 9.05 -9.97
CA LEU A 81 5.40 8.17 -9.20
C LEU A 81 6.25 7.31 -10.13
N GLU A 82 7.46 6.99 -9.68
CA GLU A 82 8.39 6.13 -10.39
C GLU A 82 8.36 4.71 -9.82
N PHE A 83 8.38 3.76 -10.74
CA PHE A 83 8.52 2.33 -10.44
C PHE A 83 9.84 1.85 -11.03
N ARG A 84 10.79 1.49 -10.17
CA ARG A 84 12.10 0.97 -10.56
C ARG A 84 11.97 -0.48 -11.04
N ASP A 85 12.83 -0.84 -12.00
CA ASP A 85 12.92 -2.21 -12.55
C ASP A 85 11.55 -2.76 -13.00
N PHE A 86 10.82 -1.94 -13.77
CA PHE A 86 9.49 -2.29 -14.25
C PHE A 86 9.60 -3.43 -15.28
N THR A 87 8.96 -4.57 -15.01
CA THR A 87 9.16 -5.80 -15.76
C THR A 87 8.49 -5.78 -17.15
N LYS A 88 7.41 -5.00 -17.32
CA LYS A 88 6.71 -4.89 -18.60
C LYS A 88 7.36 -3.81 -19.45
N GLU A 89 7.66 -4.13 -20.70
CA GLU A 89 8.10 -3.13 -21.66
C GLU A 89 6.96 -2.17 -21.98
N VAL A 90 7.23 -0.88 -21.82
CA VAL A 90 6.27 0.22 -22.06
C VAL A 90 7.00 1.38 -22.69
N LYS A 91 6.27 2.17 -23.47
CA LYS A 91 6.78 3.39 -24.12
C LYS A 91 6.13 4.63 -23.48
N PRO A 92 6.79 5.79 -23.52
CA PRO A 92 6.16 7.06 -23.15
C PRO A 92 4.90 7.29 -23.99
N GLY A 93 3.80 7.66 -23.31
CA GLY A 93 2.48 7.81 -23.92
C GLY A 93 1.55 6.60 -23.77
N ASP A 94 2.08 5.42 -23.47
CA ASP A 94 1.26 4.23 -23.25
C ASP A 94 0.36 4.41 -22.01
N VAL A 95 -0.76 3.67 -22.01
CA VAL A 95 -1.68 3.62 -20.86
C VAL A 95 -1.62 2.23 -20.24
N VAL A 96 -1.34 2.20 -18.94
CA VAL A 96 -1.29 0.97 -18.16
C VAL A 96 -2.51 0.93 -17.23
N GLY A 97 -3.25 -0.16 -17.28
CA GLY A 97 -4.48 -0.37 -16.53
C GLY A 97 -4.40 -1.52 -15.53
N PRO A 98 -5.55 -1.87 -14.94
CA PRO A 98 -5.68 -2.94 -13.96
C PRO A 98 -5.32 -4.33 -14.50
N THR A 99 -5.32 -4.53 -15.83
CA THR A 99 -4.91 -5.75 -16.53
C THR A 99 -3.48 -6.21 -16.22
N LEU A 100 -2.68 -5.32 -15.59
CA LEU A 100 -1.35 -5.66 -15.12
C LEU A 100 -1.36 -6.79 -14.06
N PHE A 101 -2.44 -6.88 -13.31
CA PHE A 101 -2.65 -7.90 -12.28
C PHE A 101 -3.80 -8.83 -12.67
N ALA A 102 -3.64 -10.10 -12.35
CA ALA A 102 -4.67 -11.12 -12.56
C ALA A 102 -5.35 -11.49 -11.22
N PRO A 103 -6.61 -11.97 -11.25
CA PRO A 103 -7.21 -12.59 -10.08
C PRO A 103 -6.32 -13.72 -9.54
N GLY A 104 -6.11 -13.77 -8.22
CA GLY A 104 -5.19 -14.72 -7.58
C GLY A 104 -3.78 -14.18 -7.32
N ASP A 105 -3.37 -13.09 -7.95
CA ASP A 105 -2.08 -12.45 -7.69
C ASP A 105 -2.03 -11.84 -6.29
N TYR A 106 -0.83 -11.80 -5.70
CA TYR A 106 -0.57 -11.11 -4.45
C TYR A 106 0.04 -9.74 -4.70
N VAL A 107 -0.51 -8.74 -4.04
CA VAL A 107 -0.07 -7.35 -4.14
C VAL A 107 0.24 -6.73 -2.78
N ASP A 108 1.13 -5.75 -2.78
CA ASP A 108 1.37 -4.88 -1.64
C ASP A 108 0.69 -3.54 -1.91
N ALA A 109 -0.15 -3.08 -0.99
CA ALA A 109 -0.80 -1.79 -1.06
C ALA A 109 -0.11 -0.78 -0.13
N ILE A 110 0.32 0.34 -0.69
CA ILE A 110 0.99 1.43 0.02
C ILE A 110 0.09 2.65 -0.01
N GLY A 111 -0.16 3.21 1.16
CA GLY A 111 -0.98 4.41 1.29
C GLY A 111 -0.62 5.22 2.51
N LEU A 112 -1.21 6.41 2.60
CA LEU A 112 -1.12 7.28 3.76
C LEU A 112 -2.24 6.89 4.74
N THR A 113 -1.90 6.59 5.98
CA THR A 113 -2.92 6.22 6.98
C THR A 113 -3.77 7.43 7.36
N LYS A 114 -4.98 7.19 7.87
CA LYS A 114 -5.82 8.26 8.43
C LYS A 114 -5.09 8.96 9.56
N GLY A 115 -5.06 10.30 9.54
CA GLY A 115 -4.50 11.11 10.61
C GLY A 115 -5.41 11.06 11.85
N ARG A 116 -4.82 11.03 13.03
CA ARG A 116 -5.51 11.09 14.33
C ARG A 116 -5.06 12.25 15.19
N GLY A 117 -4.16 13.08 14.68
CA GLY A 117 -3.60 14.20 15.40
C GLY A 117 -2.67 13.77 16.55
N PHE A 118 -2.62 14.56 17.62
CA PHE A 118 -1.85 14.26 18.82
C PHE A 118 -2.63 13.27 19.70
N GLU A 119 -2.04 12.12 19.98
CA GLU A 119 -2.68 11.04 20.74
C GLU A 119 -1.86 10.67 21.96
N GLY A 120 -2.59 10.33 23.06
CA GLY A 120 -2.00 9.82 24.28
C GLY A 120 -1.42 8.42 24.14
N VAL A 121 -0.66 7.99 25.13
CA VAL A 121 0.05 6.71 25.13
C VAL A 121 -0.87 5.49 25.06
N VAL A 122 -2.10 5.59 25.57
CA VAL A 122 -3.09 4.52 25.49
C VAL A 122 -3.51 4.28 24.04
N ALA A 123 -3.88 5.34 23.30
CA ALA A 123 -4.28 5.22 21.89
C ALA A 123 -3.09 4.93 20.98
N ARG A 124 -1.93 5.56 21.25
CA ARG A 124 -0.75 5.49 20.37
C ARG A 124 0.04 4.20 20.51
N HIS A 125 0.16 3.68 21.74
CA HIS A 125 1.03 2.55 22.05
C HIS A 125 0.34 1.39 22.77
N ALA A 126 -0.99 1.46 22.94
CA ALA A 126 -1.78 0.47 23.64
C ALA A 126 -1.34 0.25 25.10
N PHE A 127 -0.96 1.32 25.80
CA PHE A 127 -0.69 1.25 27.23
C PHE A 127 -1.97 0.96 27.99
N ARG A 128 -1.86 0.20 29.10
CA ARG A 128 -2.99 -0.15 29.95
C ARG A 128 -3.63 1.08 30.59
N GLY A 129 -2.80 2.04 31.00
CA GLY A 129 -3.21 3.16 31.84
C GLY A 129 -3.29 2.77 33.32
N GLY A 130 -3.85 3.65 34.17
CA GLY A 130 -4.11 3.37 35.56
C GLY A 130 -5.41 2.60 35.78
N ASP A 131 -5.54 1.95 36.95
CA ASP A 131 -6.75 1.20 37.31
C ASP A 131 -7.92 2.14 37.56
N SER A 132 -9.15 1.69 37.26
CA SER A 132 -10.39 2.43 37.49
C SER A 132 -10.90 2.19 38.93
N THR A 133 -10.16 2.70 39.90
CA THR A 133 -10.47 2.56 41.34
C THR A 133 -10.67 3.91 42.00
N HIS A 134 -11.21 3.92 43.24
CA HIS A 134 -11.27 5.11 44.06
C HIS A 134 -9.86 5.68 44.26
N GLY A 135 -9.72 7.01 44.23
CA GLY A 135 -8.43 7.69 44.39
C GLY A 135 -7.59 7.83 43.11
N SER A 136 -7.95 7.19 42.01
CA SER A 136 -7.23 7.25 40.70
C SER A 136 -7.53 8.53 39.91
N LYS A 137 -7.65 9.68 40.56
CA LYS A 137 -7.97 10.96 39.91
C LYS A 137 -6.91 11.35 38.88
N GLY A 138 -7.33 11.48 37.58
CA GLY A 138 -6.45 11.94 36.50
C GLY A 138 -5.36 10.96 36.08
N TRP A 139 -5.29 9.75 36.61
CA TRP A 139 -4.28 8.74 36.27
C TRP A 139 -4.75 7.70 35.25
N HIS A 140 -6.03 7.63 34.92
CA HIS A 140 -6.60 6.56 34.09
C HIS A 140 -5.92 6.39 32.73
N ARG A 141 -5.43 7.46 32.12
CA ARG A 141 -4.83 7.42 30.77
C ARG A 141 -3.39 7.91 30.70
N ARG A 142 -2.69 7.92 31.83
CA ARG A 142 -1.30 8.34 31.91
C ARG A 142 -0.32 7.22 31.53
N SER A 143 0.92 7.62 31.13
CA SER A 143 1.98 6.70 30.75
C SER A 143 2.63 5.95 31.91
N GLY A 144 2.48 6.43 33.14
CA GLY A 144 3.25 5.96 34.26
C GLY A 144 4.67 6.54 34.30
N SER A 145 5.61 5.84 34.93
CA SER A 145 7.01 6.25 35.01
C SER A 145 7.67 6.25 33.61
N ILE A 146 8.55 7.21 33.38
CA ILE A 146 9.32 7.34 32.13
C ILE A 146 10.82 7.03 32.33
N GLY A 147 11.25 6.69 33.54
CA GLY A 147 12.63 6.35 33.85
C GLY A 147 12.92 6.27 35.34
N GLN A 148 14.19 6.07 35.70
CA GLN A 148 14.69 6.06 37.07
C GLN A 148 15.19 7.45 37.50
N ARG A 149 15.43 7.63 38.79
CA ARG A 149 15.79 8.91 39.38
C ARG A 149 17.24 9.36 39.06
N LEU A 150 18.25 8.81 39.77
CA LEU A 150 19.63 9.28 39.72
C LEU A 150 20.43 8.63 38.57
N PHE A 151 20.33 7.35 38.43
CA PHE A 151 20.98 6.63 37.34
C PHE A 151 19.93 5.90 36.48
N PRO A 152 19.90 6.09 35.17
CA PRO A 152 20.87 6.80 34.30
C PRO A 152 20.67 8.32 34.20
N GLY A 153 19.71 8.94 34.96
CA GLY A 153 19.47 10.38 34.96
C GLY A 153 18.84 10.96 33.70
N THR A 154 18.60 10.12 32.71
CA THR A 154 18.03 10.51 31.41
C THR A 154 16.88 9.58 31.00
N VAL A 155 15.95 10.09 30.22
CA VAL A 155 14.94 9.25 29.56
C VAL A 155 15.59 8.53 28.38
N MET A 156 15.43 7.21 28.32
CA MET A 156 16.04 6.40 27.27
C MET A 156 15.47 6.73 25.90
N ARG A 157 16.32 6.67 24.86
CA ARG A 157 15.89 6.87 23.47
C ARG A 157 14.87 5.82 23.08
N GLY A 158 13.81 6.25 22.34
CA GLY A 158 12.74 5.35 21.89
C GLY A 158 11.67 5.08 22.95
N MET A 159 11.71 5.73 24.13
CA MET A 159 10.64 5.67 25.13
C MET A 159 9.29 6.06 24.49
N LYS A 160 8.30 5.21 24.70
CA LYS A 160 6.97 5.38 24.12
C LYS A 160 6.23 6.51 24.84
N MET A 161 6.03 7.63 24.16
CA MET A 161 5.39 8.85 24.69
C MET A 161 4.20 9.27 23.81
N PRO A 162 3.32 10.17 24.31
CA PRO A 162 2.29 10.80 23.49
C PRO A 162 2.90 11.51 22.28
N GLY A 163 2.13 11.70 21.23
CA GLY A 163 2.58 12.39 20.04
C GLY A 163 1.67 12.13 18.84
N HIS A 164 2.09 12.61 17.69
CA HIS A 164 1.36 12.48 16.44
C HIS A 164 1.11 11.01 16.08
N LEU A 165 -0.14 10.67 15.75
CA LEU A 165 -0.56 9.34 15.31
C LEU A 165 -1.27 9.43 13.95
N GLY A 166 -0.96 8.50 13.07
CA GLY A 166 -1.52 8.46 11.72
C GLY A 166 -0.83 9.41 10.75
N GLN A 167 -1.43 9.60 9.57
CA GLN A 167 -0.89 10.37 8.44
C GLN A 167 0.56 9.97 8.09
N VAL A 168 0.86 8.69 8.21
CA VAL A 168 2.15 8.11 7.87
C VAL A 168 2.02 7.11 6.74
N ARG A 169 3.03 7.01 5.89
CA ARG A 169 3.08 6.03 4.81
C ARG A 169 3.22 4.64 5.40
N ARG A 170 2.25 3.77 5.10
CA ARG A 170 2.24 2.36 5.52
C ARG A 170 2.01 1.44 4.34
N THR A 171 2.58 0.26 4.42
CA THR A 171 2.42 -0.80 3.42
C THR A 171 1.69 -1.96 4.06
N THR A 172 0.57 -2.37 3.47
CA THR A 172 -0.08 -3.66 3.76
C THR A 172 0.39 -4.66 2.72
N GLN A 173 1.07 -5.70 3.18
CA GLN A 173 1.71 -6.69 2.31
C GLN A 173 0.82 -7.91 2.05
N ASN A 174 1.08 -8.59 0.93
CA ASN A 174 0.50 -9.91 0.60
C ASN A 174 -1.03 -9.91 0.55
N LEU A 175 -1.64 -8.88 -0.01
CA LEU A 175 -3.07 -8.82 -0.25
C LEU A 175 -3.41 -9.58 -1.53
N LEU A 176 -4.47 -10.38 -1.50
CA LEU A 176 -4.91 -11.16 -2.66
C LEU A 176 -5.81 -10.28 -3.56
N VAL A 177 -5.55 -10.30 -4.86
CA VAL A 177 -6.45 -9.74 -5.88
C VAL A 177 -7.60 -10.73 -6.09
N VAL A 178 -8.82 -10.32 -5.79
CA VAL A 178 -10.03 -11.16 -5.91
C VAL A 178 -10.58 -11.08 -7.32
N GLN A 179 -10.73 -9.87 -7.85
CA GLN A 179 -11.31 -9.62 -9.16
C GLN A 179 -10.70 -8.38 -9.79
N VAL A 180 -10.58 -8.40 -11.11
CA VAL A 180 -10.18 -7.25 -11.94
C VAL A 180 -11.32 -6.93 -12.90
N ARG A 181 -11.77 -5.68 -12.94
CA ARG A 181 -12.80 -5.18 -13.86
C ARG A 181 -12.17 -4.13 -14.77
N GLU A 182 -11.84 -4.55 -15.96
CA GLU A 182 -11.13 -3.70 -16.94
C GLU A 182 -11.99 -2.51 -17.40
N ALA A 183 -13.25 -2.74 -17.72
CA ALA A 183 -14.16 -1.72 -18.21
C ALA A 183 -14.30 -0.52 -17.25
N GLU A 184 -14.24 -0.78 -15.95
CA GLU A 184 -14.37 0.23 -14.90
C GLU A 184 -13.01 0.71 -14.36
N ASN A 185 -11.90 0.12 -14.82
CA ASN A 185 -10.55 0.33 -14.29
C ASN A 185 -10.43 0.02 -12.78
N ILE A 186 -11.12 -1.00 -12.28
CA ILE A 186 -11.21 -1.36 -10.86
C ILE A 186 -10.49 -2.66 -10.56
N ILE A 187 -9.81 -2.68 -9.41
CA ILE A 187 -9.25 -3.88 -8.79
C ILE A 187 -9.92 -4.08 -7.43
N LEU A 188 -10.42 -5.29 -7.19
CA LEU A 188 -10.96 -5.72 -5.91
C LEU A 188 -9.87 -6.48 -5.14
N ILE A 189 -9.40 -5.92 -4.03
CA ILE A 189 -8.31 -6.46 -3.24
C ILE A 189 -8.86 -6.95 -1.90
N ARG A 190 -8.56 -8.19 -1.52
CA ARG A 190 -9.01 -8.79 -0.26
C ARG A 190 -8.40 -8.06 0.94
N GLY A 191 -9.27 -7.63 1.86
CA GLY A 191 -8.86 -7.03 3.13
C GLY A 191 -8.80 -5.51 3.12
N ALA A 192 -8.18 -4.95 4.15
CA ALA A 192 -8.08 -3.51 4.37
C ALA A 192 -6.82 -2.91 3.74
N ILE A 193 -6.97 -1.72 3.17
CA ILE A 193 -5.89 -0.93 2.59
C ILE A 193 -5.76 0.38 3.38
N PRO A 194 -4.53 0.87 3.64
CA PRO A 194 -4.32 2.10 4.38
C PRO A 194 -4.94 3.31 3.65
N GLY A 195 -5.38 4.29 4.43
CA GLY A 195 -5.94 5.54 3.94
C GLY A 195 -7.46 5.65 4.01
N SER A 196 -7.95 6.85 3.78
CA SER A 196 -9.36 7.18 3.69
C SER A 196 -9.91 6.84 2.31
N ASN A 197 -11.25 6.80 2.18
CA ASN A 197 -11.86 6.75 0.86
C ASN A 197 -11.52 8.02 0.10
N GLY A 198 -11.13 7.89 -1.16
CA GLY A 198 -10.64 9.00 -1.97
C GLY A 198 -9.14 9.23 -1.93
N ASP A 199 -8.39 8.59 -1.03
CA ASP A 199 -6.93 8.72 -0.97
C ASP A 199 -6.24 7.96 -2.10
N TYR A 200 -5.07 8.49 -2.50
CA TYR A 200 -4.20 7.84 -3.46
C TYR A 200 -3.42 6.72 -2.82
N ILE A 201 -3.34 5.62 -3.50
CA ILE A 201 -2.61 4.43 -3.09
C ILE A 201 -1.70 3.96 -4.22
N VAL A 202 -0.67 3.24 -3.84
CA VAL A 202 0.23 2.56 -4.76
C VAL A 202 0.01 1.07 -4.58
N ILE A 203 -0.32 0.39 -5.65
CA ILE A 203 -0.40 -1.06 -5.73
C ILE A 203 0.85 -1.53 -6.42
N ARG A 204 1.57 -2.47 -5.83
CA ARG A 204 2.71 -3.12 -6.46
C ARG A 204 2.64 -4.61 -6.24
N GLU A 205 3.32 -5.36 -7.08
CA GLU A 205 3.51 -6.79 -6.88
C GLU A 205 4.13 -7.07 -5.51
N SER A 206 3.67 -8.14 -4.86
CA SER A 206 4.16 -8.50 -3.54
C SER A 206 5.63 -8.95 -3.58
N LYS A 207 6.46 -8.37 -2.71
CA LYS A 207 7.86 -8.80 -2.56
C LYS A 207 8.01 -10.21 -2.01
N LYS A 208 7.09 -10.63 -1.13
CA LYS A 208 7.16 -11.94 -0.46
C LYS A 208 6.46 -13.05 -1.24
N ARG A 209 5.49 -12.68 -2.08
CA ARG A 209 4.70 -13.59 -2.90
C ARG A 209 4.61 -13.05 -4.32
N PRO A 210 5.72 -13.14 -5.08
CA PRO A 210 5.75 -12.65 -6.46
C PRO A 210 4.77 -13.42 -7.33
N LYS A 211 4.52 -12.93 -8.54
CA LYS A 211 3.64 -13.54 -9.52
C LYS A 211 4.00 -15.01 -9.75
N GLY A 212 2.99 -15.89 -9.72
CA GLY A 212 3.22 -17.35 -9.78
C GLY A 212 3.61 -18.00 -8.46
N TRP A 213 3.58 -17.28 -7.34
CA TRP A 213 3.83 -17.86 -6.02
C TRP A 213 2.75 -18.87 -5.65
N LEU A 214 3.17 -20.09 -5.29
CA LEU A 214 2.29 -21.15 -4.81
C LEU A 214 2.49 -21.36 -3.30
N PRO A 215 1.39 -21.60 -2.53
CA PRO A 215 1.47 -22.02 -1.14
C PRO A 215 2.33 -23.26 -0.98
N HIS A 216 3.02 -23.41 0.16
CA HIS A 216 3.94 -24.51 0.41
C HIS A 216 3.33 -25.90 0.13
N ALA A 217 2.05 -26.10 0.45
CA ALA A 217 1.32 -27.32 0.20
C ALA A 217 1.08 -27.63 -1.30
N GLN A 218 1.04 -26.61 -2.14
CA GLN A 218 0.77 -26.72 -3.59
C GLN A 218 2.06 -26.69 -4.44
N ARG A 219 3.22 -26.59 -3.82
CA ARG A 219 4.48 -26.64 -4.56
C ARG A 219 4.74 -28.05 -5.07
N PRO A 220 5.16 -28.21 -6.35
CA PRO A 220 5.34 -29.54 -6.94
C PRO A 220 6.28 -30.46 -6.16
N GLU A 221 7.28 -29.89 -5.51
CA GLU A 221 8.22 -30.64 -4.63
C GLU A 221 7.54 -31.25 -3.40
N ASN A 222 6.52 -30.64 -2.88
CA ASN A 222 5.81 -31.09 -1.68
C ASN A 222 4.66 -32.04 -2.01
N ILE A 223 4.07 -31.95 -3.19
CA ILE A 223 3.04 -32.89 -3.69
C ILE A 223 3.67 -34.27 -3.83
N LYS A 224 4.86 -34.37 -4.46
CA LYS A 224 5.60 -35.64 -4.60
C LYS A 224 5.96 -36.27 -3.26
N LYS A 225 6.28 -35.46 -2.23
CA LYS A 225 6.56 -35.96 -0.87
C LYS A 225 5.32 -36.48 -0.14
N SER A 226 4.15 -35.90 -0.39
CA SER A 226 2.89 -36.35 0.23
C SER A 226 2.37 -37.65 -0.39
N GLU A 227 2.55 -37.84 -1.69
CA GLU A 227 2.19 -39.09 -2.39
C GLU A 227 3.11 -40.27 -2.01
N GLY A 228 4.41 -39.98 -1.82
CA GLY A 228 5.35 -41.01 -1.34
C GLY A 228 5.12 -41.45 0.11
N LYS A 229 4.48 -40.66 0.95
CA LYS A 229 4.08 -41.02 2.32
C LYS A 229 2.79 -41.81 2.40
N LYS A 230 1.92 -41.76 1.39
CA LYS A 230 0.68 -42.55 1.33
C LYS A 230 0.88 -43.97 0.77
N LYS A 231 2.06 -44.29 0.26
CA LYS A 231 2.41 -45.62 -0.30
C LYS A 231 3.32 -46.46 0.64
N LYS A 232 3.46 -46.06 1.89
CA LYS A 232 4.04 -46.85 2.98
C LYS A 232 2.96 -46.95 4.08
#